data_663dbd8fd550cf8439158022b1d29a2c
#
_entry.id   663dbd8fd550cf8439158022b1d29a2c
#
_cell.length_a   1.000
_cell.length_b   1.000
_cell.length_c   1.000
_cell.angle_alpha   90.00
_cell.angle_beta   90.00
_cell.angle_gamma   90.00
#
_symmetry.space_group_name_H-M   'P 1'
#
loop_
_entity.id
_entity.type
_entity.pdbx_description
1 polymer ?
#
loop_
_entity_poly.entity_id
_entity_poly.type
_entity_poly.pdbx_seq_one_letter_code
_entity_poly.pdbx_strand_id
1 'polypeptide(L)'
;MRCSPTSPTARSVDMPRRRMDDVPADEAAEAHPSAASCRSTASRESTASRESSASRQPSVSRHSSASSRRAASGRSLASGGPASGDRPTLDLERDLASKGFDLIIGCDEVGRGALAGPVMVGAAALWARTLDDATVPDGLRDSKLLTPHRREALVDPLRAWCAAVEVGSAGNAEIDDWGISHALGVAALRAMARVEDALGDTGPLRVGVILDGPYDYITAARDSFDAPDPRHPFAVTTMVKADMRCAVVSAASVVSKVTRDALMDDLSRSDPSYAPYRWESNKGYGSAAHREAIARLGPTSWHRTSWHLA
;
A
#
# COMPACT_ATOMS: atom_id res chain seq x y z
N MET A 1 65.62 -15.19 5.83
CA MET A 1 64.76 -14.57 6.86
C MET A 1 63.40 -14.33 6.25
N ARG A 2 62.44 -15.17 6.64
CA ARG A 2 61.01 -15.12 6.16
C ARG A 2 60.19 -14.54 7.28
N CYS A 3 59.56 -13.38 7.08
CA CYS A 3 58.54 -12.84 7.96
C CYS A 3 57.16 -13.21 7.46
N SER A 4 56.42 -13.97 8.26
CA SER A 4 54.99 -14.27 8.04
C SER A 4 54.15 -13.14 8.65
N PRO A 5 53.00 -12.77 8.02
CA PRO A 5 52.05 -11.85 8.64
C PRO A 5 51.03 -12.59 9.50
N THR A 6 50.87 -12.12 10.72
CA THR A 6 49.86 -12.55 11.69
C THR A 6 48.51 -11.93 11.40
N SER A 7 47.47 -12.75 11.28
CA SER A 7 46.08 -12.37 11.18
C SER A 7 45.52 -11.88 12.54
N PRO A 8 44.67 -10.84 12.59
CA PRO A 8 43.94 -10.48 13.79
C PRO A 8 42.65 -11.31 13.95
N THR A 9 42.52 -11.93 15.08
CA THR A 9 41.34 -12.66 15.58
C THR A 9 40.15 -11.73 15.78
N ALA A 10 39.01 -12.08 15.16
CA ALA A 10 37.71 -11.46 15.39
C ALA A 10 37.23 -11.77 16.82
N ARG A 11 36.98 -10.75 17.61
CA ARG A 11 36.27 -10.85 18.89
C ARG A 11 34.77 -10.86 18.62
N SER A 12 34.15 -11.96 18.98
CA SER A 12 32.70 -12.13 19.12
C SER A 12 32.18 -11.24 20.25
N VAL A 13 31.30 -10.30 19.94
CA VAL A 13 30.56 -9.54 20.96
C VAL A 13 29.26 -10.28 21.22
N ASP A 14 29.19 -10.87 22.38
CA ASP A 14 28.01 -11.56 22.92
C ASP A 14 26.99 -10.52 23.40
N MET A 15 25.83 -10.43 22.73
CA MET A 15 24.71 -9.59 23.17
C MET A 15 23.79 -10.39 24.09
N PRO A 16 23.44 -9.90 25.28
CA PRO A 16 22.55 -10.60 26.18
C PRO A 16 21.10 -10.57 25.65
N ARG A 17 20.51 -11.75 25.52
CA ARG A 17 19.09 -11.98 25.31
C ARG A 17 18.30 -11.47 26.53
N ARG A 18 17.52 -10.41 26.37
CA ARG A 18 16.52 -10.00 27.36
C ARG A 18 15.34 -10.99 27.30
N ARG A 19 15.07 -11.65 28.43
CA ARG A 19 13.84 -12.40 28.66
C ARG A 19 12.67 -11.43 28.80
N MET A 20 11.60 -11.77 28.12
CA MET A 20 10.27 -11.18 28.26
C MET A 20 9.56 -11.89 29.44
N ASP A 21 9.79 -11.45 30.66
CA ASP A 21 8.96 -11.76 31.83
C ASP A 21 9.28 -10.69 32.85
N ASP A 22 8.40 -9.69 32.98
CA ASP A 22 8.16 -8.86 34.16
C ASP A 22 7.37 -7.59 33.75
N VAL A 23 6.06 -7.74 33.75
CA VAL A 23 5.11 -6.61 33.90
C VAL A 23 4.23 -6.94 35.10
N PRO A 24 4.30 -6.21 36.19
CA PRO A 24 3.38 -6.39 37.30
C PRO A 24 2.00 -5.83 36.95
N ALA A 25 0.97 -6.66 37.21
CA ALA A 25 -0.42 -6.24 37.35
C ALA A 25 -0.59 -5.60 38.71
N ASP A 26 -1.14 -4.42 38.75
CA ASP A 26 -2.13 -3.91 39.74
C ASP A 26 -2.25 -2.38 39.55
N GLU A 27 -3.41 -1.86 39.29
CA GLU A 27 -4.33 -1.23 40.22
C GLU A 27 -5.65 -0.90 39.49
N ALA A 28 -6.69 -1.35 40.13
CA ALA A 28 -8.07 -1.17 39.71
C ALA A 28 -8.68 0.12 40.29
N ALA A 29 -9.74 0.58 39.61
CA ALA A 29 -10.89 1.30 40.10
C ALA A 29 -10.72 2.80 40.41
N GLU A 30 -11.50 3.62 39.72
CA GLU A 30 -12.69 4.32 40.24
C GLU A 30 -13.31 5.23 39.17
N ALA A 31 -14.54 5.02 38.96
CA ALA A 31 -15.76 5.80 39.12
C ALA A 31 -16.24 6.62 37.89
N HIS A 32 -17.39 6.19 37.41
CA HIS A 32 -18.39 6.99 36.66
C HIS A 32 -18.96 8.14 37.48
N PRO A 33 -19.50 9.21 36.81
CA PRO A 33 -20.93 9.45 36.88
C PRO A 33 -21.56 9.74 35.50
N SER A 34 -22.59 8.99 35.16
CA SER A 34 -24.02 9.29 35.13
C SER A 34 -24.51 10.50 34.34
N ALA A 35 -25.15 10.18 33.23
CA ALA A 35 -26.37 10.67 32.62
C ALA A 35 -26.82 12.11 32.81
N ALA A 36 -27.09 12.78 31.70
CA ALA A 36 -28.22 13.71 31.59
C ALA A 36 -28.87 13.63 30.20
N SER A 37 -30.08 13.17 30.24
CA SER A 37 -31.13 13.18 29.25
C SER A 37 -31.49 14.61 28.80
N CYS A 38 -31.65 14.83 27.50
CA CYS A 38 -32.54 15.86 27.01
C CYS A 38 -33.37 15.34 25.82
N ARG A 39 -34.64 15.15 26.07
CA ARG A 39 -35.70 14.87 25.09
C ARG A 39 -36.27 16.20 24.58
N SER A 40 -36.77 16.11 23.39
CA SER A 40 -37.96 16.74 22.77
C SER A 40 -37.60 17.46 21.48
N THR A 41 -38.36 17.52 20.45
CA THR A 41 -39.73 17.14 20.06
C THR A 41 -39.85 17.24 18.54
N ALA A 42 -40.65 16.40 18.03
CA ALA A 42 -41.29 16.24 16.76
C ALA A 42 -41.86 17.49 16.08
N SER A 43 -41.99 17.45 14.75
CA SER A 43 -43.16 17.69 13.88
C SER A 43 -42.70 17.58 12.43
N ARG A 44 -43.17 16.60 11.63
CA ARG A 44 -44.36 16.57 10.72
C ARG A 44 -44.38 17.76 9.76
N GLU A 45 -44.39 17.57 8.45
CA GLU A 45 -45.36 17.05 7.48
C GLU A 45 -44.74 17.06 6.08
N SER A 46 -44.82 15.98 5.27
CA SER A 46 -45.86 15.69 4.29
C SER A 46 -45.86 16.60 3.05
N THR A 47 -45.53 16.07 1.88
CA THR A 47 -46.48 15.70 0.82
C THR A 47 -45.79 15.25 -0.44
N ALA A 48 -46.39 14.27 -1.03
CA ALA A 48 -46.14 13.60 -2.29
C ALA A 48 -46.29 14.49 -3.52
N SER A 49 -45.60 14.12 -4.62
CA SER A 49 -46.28 13.97 -5.91
C SER A 49 -45.40 13.15 -6.88
N ARG A 50 -46.04 12.15 -7.41
CA ARG A 50 -45.71 11.35 -8.60
C ARG A 50 -45.52 12.25 -9.82
N GLU A 51 -44.59 11.83 -10.72
CA GLU A 51 -45.04 11.61 -12.12
C GLU A 51 -44.01 10.78 -12.87
N SER A 52 -44.55 9.76 -13.51
CA SER A 52 -43.93 8.83 -14.45
C SER A 52 -43.85 9.46 -15.86
N SER A 53 -42.81 9.19 -16.60
CA SER A 53 -42.95 9.01 -18.05
C SER A 53 -41.81 8.15 -18.62
N ALA A 54 -42.26 7.03 -19.16
CA ALA A 54 -41.52 6.16 -20.05
C ALA A 54 -41.51 6.77 -21.47
N SER A 55 -40.39 6.59 -22.19
CA SER A 55 -40.45 6.27 -23.63
C SER A 55 -39.09 5.99 -24.24
N ARG A 56 -38.93 4.78 -24.68
CA ARG A 56 -38.68 4.33 -26.07
C ARG A 56 -37.22 4.39 -26.54
N GLN A 57 -36.73 3.18 -26.71
CA GLN A 57 -35.71 2.82 -27.71
C GLN A 57 -36.26 2.97 -29.14
N PRO A 58 -35.38 3.07 -30.14
CA PRO A 58 -35.52 2.19 -31.29
C PRO A 58 -34.24 1.44 -31.65
N SER A 59 -34.43 0.20 -31.92
CA SER A 59 -33.55 -0.74 -32.66
C SER A 59 -33.65 -0.44 -34.17
N VAL A 60 -32.62 -0.78 -34.91
CA VAL A 60 -32.55 -1.21 -36.34
C VAL A 60 -31.10 -1.00 -36.82
N SER A 61 -30.42 -1.78 -37.55
CA SER A 61 -30.43 -3.13 -38.14
C SER A 61 -29.11 -3.31 -38.91
N ARG A 62 -28.77 -4.52 -39.08
CA ARG A 62 -27.62 -5.09 -39.85
C ARG A 62 -27.47 -4.49 -41.25
N HIS A 63 -26.19 -4.43 -41.73
CA HIS A 63 -25.88 -4.92 -43.07
C HIS A 63 -24.42 -5.40 -43.12
N SER A 64 -24.31 -6.61 -43.61
CA SER A 64 -23.10 -7.35 -44.00
C SER A 64 -22.65 -6.92 -45.40
N SER A 65 -21.35 -6.85 -45.63
CA SER A 65 -20.82 -7.32 -46.91
C SER A 65 -19.32 -7.62 -46.81
N ALA A 66 -19.01 -8.83 -47.17
CA ALA A 66 -17.68 -9.37 -47.35
C ALA A 66 -17.04 -8.88 -48.65
N SER A 67 -15.74 -8.68 -48.67
CA SER A 67 -14.93 -8.92 -49.86
C SER A 67 -13.47 -9.22 -49.50
N SER A 68 -13.07 -10.38 -49.90
CA SER A 68 -11.74 -10.95 -49.91
C SER A 68 -10.82 -10.21 -50.91
N ARG A 69 -9.50 -10.05 -50.59
CA ARG A 69 -8.42 -10.34 -51.52
C ARG A 69 -7.09 -10.59 -50.80
N ARG A 70 -6.44 -11.68 -51.26
CA ARG A 70 -5.11 -12.22 -50.96
C ARG A 70 -3.98 -11.30 -51.52
N ALA A 71 -2.86 -11.27 -50.85
CA ALA A 71 -1.53 -11.68 -51.28
C ALA A 71 -0.44 -11.04 -50.43
N ALA A 72 0.40 -11.85 -49.95
CA ALA A 72 1.80 -12.20 -50.19
C ALA A 72 2.77 -11.63 -49.13
N SER A 73 3.31 -12.59 -48.39
CA SER A 73 4.70 -12.80 -47.93
C SER A 73 5.65 -11.60 -47.83
N GLY A 74 6.03 -11.36 -46.57
CA GLY A 74 7.24 -10.62 -46.21
C GLY A 74 7.57 -10.94 -44.74
N ARG A 75 8.37 -12.00 -44.52
CA ARG A 75 8.97 -12.25 -43.21
C ARG A 75 9.97 -11.14 -42.92
N SER A 76 9.63 -10.23 -42.04
CA SER A 76 10.60 -9.42 -41.34
C SER A 76 10.57 -9.84 -39.87
N LEU A 77 11.64 -10.44 -39.40
CA LEU A 77 11.95 -10.69 -38.02
C LEU A 77 12.25 -9.31 -37.39
N ALA A 78 11.22 -8.61 -36.99
CA ALA A 78 11.36 -7.48 -36.07
C ALA A 78 11.32 -8.07 -34.68
N SER A 79 12.48 -8.06 -34.02
CA SER A 79 12.61 -8.17 -32.56
C SER A 79 11.78 -7.06 -31.94
N GLY A 80 10.51 -7.34 -31.63
CA GLY A 80 9.65 -6.46 -30.87
C GLY A 80 10.16 -6.41 -29.44
N GLY A 81 10.93 -5.40 -29.12
CA GLY A 81 11.11 -4.99 -27.74
C GLY A 81 9.74 -4.62 -27.15
N PRO A 82 9.50 -4.76 -25.83
CA PRO A 82 8.23 -4.42 -25.20
C PRO A 82 7.84 -2.99 -25.55
N ALA A 83 6.59 -2.79 -25.92
CA ALA A 83 6.02 -1.49 -26.25
C ALA A 83 6.35 -0.50 -25.13
N SER A 84 6.78 0.71 -25.49
CA SER A 84 7.23 1.78 -24.58
C SER A 84 6.17 2.31 -23.59
N GLY A 85 4.99 1.66 -23.47
CA GLY A 85 3.90 2.03 -22.58
C GLY A 85 3.82 1.25 -21.26
N ASP A 86 4.69 0.26 -21.06
CA ASP A 86 4.58 -0.69 -19.93
C ASP A 86 5.62 -0.46 -18.80
N ARG A 87 6.44 0.60 -18.89
CA ARG A 87 7.45 0.91 -17.88
C ARG A 87 7.14 2.25 -17.21
N PRO A 88 7.24 2.33 -15.87
CA PRO A 88 7.14 3.61 -15.18
C PRO A 88 8.31 4.52 -15.58
N THR A 89 8.07 5.83 -15.55
CA THR A 89 9.06 6.87 -15.83
C THR A 89 9.34 7.71 -14.59
N LEU A 90 10.26 8.67 -14.70
CA LEU A 90 10.55 9.68 -13.67
C LEU A 90 9.98 11.05 -14.04
N ASP A 91 9.03 11.13 -14.97
CA ASP A 91 8.56 12.42 -15.51
C ASP A 91 7.84 13.25 -14.45
N LEU A 92 6.97 12.61 -13.63
CA LEU A 92 6.24 13.32 -12.58
C LEU A 92 7.16 13.68 -11.41
N GLU A 93 8.11 12.81 -11.07
CA GLU A 93 9.13 13.08 -10.07
C GLU A 93 9.98 14.31 -10.44
N ARG A 94 10.40 14.40 -11.72
CA ARG A 94 11.13 15.56 -12.24
C ARG A 94 10.27 16.83 -12.29
N ASP A 95 8.99 16.69 -12.66
CA ASP A 95 8.05 17.82 -12.63
C ASP A 95 7.90 18.39 -11.21
N LEU A 96 7.77 17.54 -10.19
CA LEU A 96 7.73 17.98 -8.79
C LEU A 96 9.06 18.62 -8.36
N ALA A 97 10.20 18.03 -8.71
CA ALA A 97 11.50 18.60 -8.43
C ALA A 97 11.64 20.01 -9.04
N SER A 98 11.17 20.23 -10.26
CA SER A 98 11.16 21.54 -10.93
C SER A 98 10.30 22.59 -10.21
N LYS A 99 9.31 22.16 -9.42
CA LYS A 99 8.45 23.00 -8.57
C LYS A 99 9.08 23.31 -7.20
N GLY A 100 10.32 22.86 -6.98
CA GLY A 100 11.12 23.16 -5.77
C GLY A 100 10.84 22.22 -4.60
N PHE A 101 10.39 20.98 -4.86
CA PHE A 101 10.43 19.94 -3.86
C PHE A 101 11.82 19.32 -3.79
N ASP A 102 12.32 19.07 -2.56
CA ASP A 102 13.65 18.55 -2.30
C ASP A 102 13.68 17.01 -2.28
N LEU A 103 12.59 16.42 -1.79
CA LEU A 103 12.39 14.98 -1.69
C LEU A 103 11.05 14.60 -2.33
N ILE A 104 11.08 13.58 -3.18
CA ILE A 104 9.88 13.05 -3.82
C ILE A 104 9.59 11.66 -3.23
N ILE A 105 8.39 11.47 -2.68
CA ILE A 105 7.94 10.20 -2.10
C ILE A 105 6.79 9.65 -2.93
N GLY A 106 6.90 8.42 -3.39
CA GLY A 106 5.80 7.68 -4.00
C GLY A 106 5.11 6.78 -2.97
N CYS A 107 3.77 6.79 -2.93
CA CYS A 107 2.97 5.97 -2.03
C CYS A 107 1.99 5.08 -2.80
N ASP A 108 1.90 3.81 -2.39
CA ASP A 108 0.91 2.84 -2.90
C ASP A 108 0.41 1.92 -1.77
N GLU A 109 -0.89 1.58 -1.79
CA GLU A 109 -1.51 0.75 -0.77
C GLU A 109 -1.60 -0.72 -1.17
N VAL A 110 -1.54 -1.60 -0.18
CA VAL A 110 -1.79 -3.04 -0.31
C VAL A 110 -2.70 -3.55 0.80
N GLY A 111 -3.56 -4.49 0.47
CA GLY A 111 -4.47 -5.10 1.44
C GLY A 111 -5.73 -4.29 1.75
N ARG A 112 -6.04 -3.23 1.02
CA ARG A 112 -7.23 -2.39 1.22
C ARG A 112 -8.51 -3.23 1.21
N GLY A 113 -8.71 -4.11 0.22
CA GLY A 113 -9.91 -4.95 0.08
C GLY A 113 -9.81 -6.33 0.74
N ALA A 114 -8.81 -6.59 1.60
CA ALA A 114 -8.68 -7.86 2.30
C ALA A 114 -9.68 -7.95 3.46
N LEU A 115 -10.20 -9.14 3.74
CA LEU A 115 -11.10 -9.43 4.87
C LEU A 115 -10.34 -9.68 6.19
N ALA A 116 -9.03 -9.99 6.08
CA ALA A 116 -8.18 -10.25 7.24
C ALA A 116 -6.79 -9.60 7.07
N GLY A 117 -6.18 -9.29 8.20
CA GLY A 117 -4.85 -8.70 8.29
C GLY A 117 -4.86 -7.18 8.07
N PRO A 118 -3.69 -6.54 8.23
CA PRO A 118 -3.55 -5.09 8.15
C PRO A 118 -3.73 -4.57 6.72
N VAL A 119 -4.04 -3.28 6.61
CA VAL A 119 -3.73 -2.49 5.42
C VAL A 119 -2.31 -1.95 5.56
N MET A 120 -1.57 -1.90 4.46
CA MET A 120 -0.21 -1.34 4.44
C MET A 120 -0.06 -0.34 3.31
N VAL A 121 0.82 0.64 3.51
CA VAL A 121 1.22 1.61 2.50
C VAL A 121 2.74 1.59 2.41
N GLY A 122 3.25 1.41 1.19
CA GLY A 122 4.66 1.61 0.89
C GLY A 122 4.95 3.08 0.62
N ALA A 123 6.11 3.56 1.05
CA ALA A 123 6.65 4.88 0.75
C ALA A 123 8.09 4.73 0.25
N ALA A 124 8.33 5.09 -1.01
CA ALA A 124 9.66 5.08 -1.61
C ALA A 124 10.09 6.51 -1.95
N ALA A 125 11.31 6.89 -1.59
CA ALA A 125 11.80 8.25 -1.68
C ALA A 125 13.00 8.40 -2.61
N LEU A 126 13.03 9.47 -3.41
CA LEU A 126 14.17 9.91 -4.20
C LEU A 126 14.49 11.38 -3.92
N TRP A 127 15.76 11.70 -3.87
CA TRP A 127 16.20 13.09 -3.81
C TRP A 127 15.98 13.78 -5.15
N ALA A 128 15.38 14.97 -5.14
CA ALA A 128 15.22 15.79 -6.34
C ALA A 128 16.55 16.04 -7.07
N ARG A 129 17.63 16.28 -6.31
CA ARG A 129 18.98 16.51 -6.83
C ARG A 129 19.62 15.34 -7.57
N THR A 130 19.06 14.12 -7.43
CA THR A 130 19.60 12.93 -8.10
C THR A 130 18.77 12.50 -9.31
N LEU A 131 17.62 13.13 -9.57
CA LEU A 131 16.67 12.70 -10.59
C LEU A 131 17.16 12.83 -12.03
N ASP A 132 18.06 13.79 -12.30
CA ASP A 132 18.58 14.01 -13.65
C ASP A 132 19.46 12.83 -14.11
N ASP A 133 20.22 12.26 -13.19
CA ASP A 133 21.11 11.11 -13.44
C ASP A 133 20.45 9.77 -13.12
N ALA A 134 19.26 9.77 -12.51
CA ALA A 134 18.58 8.56 -12.09
C ALA A 134 18.03 7.80 -13.29
N THR A 135 18.29 6.49 -13.31
CA THR A 135 17.70 5.53 -14.24
C THR A 135 16.76 4.59 -13.50
N VAL A 136 15.59 4.34 -14.10
CA VAL A 136 14.62 3.39 -13.51
C VAL A 136 15.19 1.98 -13.53
N PRO A 137 15.18 1.25 -12.41
CA PRO A 137 15.70 -0.11 -12.32
C PRO A 137 15.05 -1.05 -13.36
N ASP A 138 15.88 -1.92 -13.95
CA ASP A 138 15.42 -2.87 -14.94
C ASP A 138 14.41 -3.85 -14.34
N GLY A 139 13.30 -4.06 -15.07
CA GLY A 139 12.24 -4.96 -14.65
C GLY A 139 11.21 -4.35 -13.71
N LEU A 140 11.41 -3.09 -13.26
CA LEU A 140 10.40 -2.39 -12.46
C LEU A 140 9.13 -2.17 -13.30
N ARG A 141 8.00 -2.60 -12.75
CA ARG A 141 6.64 -2.50 -13.32
C ARG A 141 5.62 -2.52 -12.19
N ASP A 142 4.35 -2.23 -12.51
CA ASP A 142 3.22 -2.53 -11.61
C ASP A 142 3.38 -3.93 -11.00
N SER A 143 3.31 -3.98 -9.67
CA SER A 143 3.53 -5.21 -8.89
C SER A 143 2.59 -6.35 -9.30
N LYS A 144 1.40 -6.05 -9.81
CA LYS A 144 0.40 -7.01 -10.28
C LYS A 144 0.82 -7.71 -11.58
N LEU A 145 1.70 -7.09 -12.38
CA LEU A 145 2.25 -7.64 -13.61
C LEU A 145 3.50 -8.51 -13.37
N LEU A 146 3.99 -8.54 -12.14
CA LEU A 146 5.17 -9.31 -11.75
C LEU A 146 4.76 -10.62 -11.06
N THR A 147 5.51 -11.70 -11.34
CA THR A 147 5.39 -12.92 -10.53
C THR A 147 5.93 -12.68 -9.11
N PRO A 148 5.52 -13.46 -8.09
CA PRO A 148 6.04 -13.33 -6.72
C PRO A 148 7.59 -13.33 -6.69
N HIS A 149 8.22 -14.30 -7.32
CA HIS A 149 9.69 -14.39 -7.39
C HIS A 149 10.36 -13.16 -8.01
N ARG A 150 9.74 -12.54 -9.05
CA ARG A 150 10.29 -11.31 -9.65
C ARG A 150 10.11 -10.10 -8.72
N ARG A 151 9.01 -10.02 -7.98
CA ARG A 151 8.82 -8.97 -6.97
C ARG A 151 9.86 -9.07 -5.86
N GLU A 152 10.07 -10.27 -5.33
CA GLU A 152 11.07 -10.52 -4.30
C GLU A 152 12.48 -10.15 -4.77
N ALA A 153 12.85 -10.55 -5.98
CA ALA A 153 14.15 -10.24 -6.58
C ALA A 153 14.39 -8.73 -6.81
N LEU A 154 13.32 -7.92 -6.88
CA LEU A 154 13.42 -6.47 -7.05
C LEU A 154 13.60 -5.72 -5.73
N VAL A 155 13.29 -6.31 -4.57
CA VAL A 155 13.30 -5.59 -3.28
C VAL A 155 14.67 -4.97 -2.99
N ASP A 156 15.75 -5.75 -3.03
CA ASP A 156 17.09 -5.26 -2.74
C ASP A 156 17.60 -4.23 -3.75
N PRO A 157 17.44 -4.44 -5.08
CA PRO A 157 17.71 -3.39 -6.07
C PRO A 157 16.94 -2.09 -5.82
N LEU A 158 15.65 -2.16 -5.43
CA LEU A 158 14.86 -0.97 -5.14
C LEU A 158 15.32 -0.27 -3.85
N ARG A 159 15.68 -1.03 -2.81
CA ARG A 159 16.28 -0.47 -1.59
C ARG A 159 17.60 0.26 -1.86
N ALA A 160 18.40 -0.26 -2.79
CA ALA A 160 19.65 0.38 -3.18
C ALA A 160 19.44 1.60 -4.09
N TRP A 161 18.37 1.63 -4.88
CA TRP A 161 18.04 2.71 -5.80
C TRP A 161 17.36 3.90 -5.11
N CYS A 162 16.48 3.65 -4.17
CA CYS A 162 15.80 4.69 -3.40
C CYS A 162 16.74 5.31 -2.36
N ALA A 163 16.50 6.58 -2.03
CA ALA A 163 17.12 7.20 -0.84
C ALA A 163 16.66 6.51 0.44
N ALA A 164 15.38 6.12 0.48
CA ALA A 164 14.78 5.24 1.47
C ALA A 164 13.52 4.59 0.89
N VAL A 165 13.16 3.38 1.35
CA VAL A 165 11.88 2.75 1.05
C VAL A 165 11.38 1.98 2.27
N GLU A 166 10.20 2.37 2.75
CA GLU A 166 9.64 1.90 4.00
C GLU A 166 8.16 1.54 3.84
N VAL A 167 7.63 0.77 4.80
CA VAL A 167 6.23 0.33 4.79
C VAL A 167 5.60 0.64 6.14
N GLY A 168 4.50 1.39 6.12
CA GLY A 168 3.65 1.61 7.28
C GLY A 168 2.41 0.71 7.24
N SER A 169 1.79 0.49 8.38
CA SER A 169 0.63 -0.39 8.50
C SER A 169 -0.40 0.15 9.47
N ALA A 170 -1.68 -0.20 9.24
CA ALA A 170 -2.74 -0.12 10.23
C ALA A 170 -3.40 -1.50 10.37
N GLY A 171 -3.57 -1.96 11.60
CA GLY A 171 -4.11 -3.27 11.94
C GLY A 171 -5.59 -3.40 11.61
N ASN A 172 -6.11 -4.63 11.65
CA ASN A 172 -7.53 -4.86 11.45
C ASN A 172 -8.42 -4.21 12.53
N ALA A 173 -7.98 -4.16 13.79
CA ALA A 173 -8.69 -3.45 14.85
C ALA A 173 -8.75 -1.94 14.56
N GLU A 174 -7.64 -1.32 14.16
CA GLU A 174 -7.60 0.09 13.76
C GLU A 174 -8.52 0.37 12.54
N ILE A 175 -8.60 -0.58 11.60
CA ILE A 175 -9.52 -0.48 10.46
C ILE A 175 -10.99 -0.53 10.93
N ASP A 176 -11.29 -1.42 11.88
CA ASP A 176 -12.64 -1.57 12.42
C ASP A 176 -13.07 -0.33 13.22
N ASP A 177 -12.15 0.29 13.97
CA ASP A 177 -12.41 1.47 14.79
C ASP A 177 -12.47 2.76 13.95
N TRP A 178 -11.57 2.94 12.99
CA TRP A 178 -11.39 4.21 12.27
C TRP A 178 -11.99 4.22 10.87
N GLY A 179 -12.27 3.06 10.31
CA GLY A 179 -12.61 2.88 8.91
C GLY A 179 -11.38 2.89 8.00
N ILE A 180 -11.54 2.24 6.84
CA ILE A 180 -10.43 1.96 5.92
C ILE A 180 -9.71 3.21 5.38
N SER A 181 -10.43 4.31 5.16
CA SER A 181 -9.84 5.53 4.59
C SER A 181 -8.91 6.22 5.59
N HIS A 182 -9.29 6.30 6.85
CA HIS A 182 -8.44 6.86 7.90
C HIS A 182 -7.24 5.94 8.18
N ALA A 183 -7.48 4.64 8.30
CA ALA A 183 -6.42 3.64 8.48
C ALA A 183 -5.36 3.68 7.36
N LEU A 184 -5.76 3.93 6.09
CA LEU A 184 -4.83 4.13 4.98
C LEU A 184 -3.97 5.38 5.18
N GLY A 185 -4.58 6.49 5.60
CA GLY A 185 -3.85 7.73 5.86
C GLY A 185 -2.83 7.58 6.98
N VAL A 186 -3.23 6.96 8.09
CA VAL A 186 -2.32 6.65 9.21
C VAL A 186 -1.19 5.72 8.77
N ALA A 187 -1.49 4.66 8.00
CA ALA A 187 -0.47 3.75 7.48
C ALA A 187 0.53 4.48 6.57
N ALA A 188 0.06 5.41 5.72
CA ALA A 188 0.93 6.22 4.87
C ALA A 188 1.84 7.15 5.68
N LEU A 189 1.29 7.86 6.67
CA LEU A 189 2.07 8.75 7.54
C LEU A 189 3.09 7.97 8.37
N ARG A 190 2.75 6.75 8.83
CA ARG A 190 3.71 5.85 9.48
C ARG A 190 4.83 5.41 8.52
N ALA A 191 4.53 5.18 7.24
CA ALA A 191 5.55 4.86 6.23
C ALA A 191 6.46 6.07 5.98
N MET A 192 5.89 7.26 5.82
CA MET A 192 6.64 8.50 5.61
C MET A 192 7.54 8.83 6.81
N ALA A 193 7.04 8.68 8.04
CA ALA A 193 7.85 8.88 9.25
C ALA A 193 9.07 7.93 9.29
N ARG A 194 8.89 6.66 8.89
CA ARG A 194 10.01 5.70 8.77
C ARG A 194 11.00 6.09 7.67
N VAL A 195 10.53 6.65 6.56
CA VAL A 195 11.41 7.22 5.52
C VAL A 195 12.23 8.36 6.10
N GLU A 196 11.61 9.29 6.84
CA GLU A 196 12.30 10.40 7.52
C GLU A 196 13.32 9.89 8.55
N ASP A 197 12.99 8.83 9.31
CA ASP A 197 13.90 8.17 10.25
C ASP A 197 15.12 7.57 9.54
N ALA A 198 14.89 6.88 8.42
CA ALA A 198 15.94 6.26 7.62
C ALA A 198 16.89 7.29 6.98
N LEU A 199 16.37 8.46 6.61
CA LEU A 199 17.16 9.55 6.05
C LEU A 199 17.95 10.33 7.10
N GLY A 200 17.56 10.25 8.39
CA GLY A 200 18.22 10.94 9.50
C GLY A 200 17.95 12.45 9.52
N ASP A 201 18.93 13.22 10.03
CA ASP A 201 18.84 14.68 10.06
C ASP A 201 19.25 15.25 8.69
N THR A 202 18.27 15.75 7.97
CA THR A 202 18.43 16.31 6.62
C THR A 202 18.34 17.84 6.60
N GLY A 203 18.05 18.47 7.74
CA GLY A 203 17.60 19.86 7.77
C GLY A 203 16.19 20.02 7.17
N PRO A 204 15.70 21.27 7.01
CA PRO A 204 14.37 21.54 6.46
C PRO A 204 14.24 21.10 5.00
N LEU A 205 13.20 20.32 4.69
CA LEU A 205 12.88 19.85 3.34
C LEU A 205 11.45 20.26 2.96
N ARG A 206 11.22 20.41 1.65
CA ARG A 206 9.88 20.42 1.04
C ARG A 206 9.65 19.08 0.38
N VAL A 207 8.64 18.32 0.85
CA VAL A 207 8.36 16.96 0.39
C VAL A 207 7.20 16.97 -0.59
N GLY A 208 7.41 16.43 -1.79
CA GLY A 208 6.38 16.15 -2.77
C GLY A 208 5.97 14.68 -2.68
N VAL A 209 4.68 14.40 -2.45
CA VAL A 209 4.15 13.04 -2.36
C VAL A 209 3.33 12.72 -3.60
N ILE A 210 3.62 11.60 -4.27
CA ILE A 210 2.81 11.05 -5.35
C ILE A 210 2.05 9.86 -4.78
N LEU A 211 0.72 9.96 -4.73
CA LEU A 211 -0.17 8.93 -4.19
C LEU A 211 -0.91 8.22 -5.32
N ASP A 212 -0.86 6.87 -5.36
CA ASP A 212 -1.71 6.12 -6.28
C ASP A 212 -3.17 6.24 -5.92
N GLY A 213 -4.00 6.41 -6.95
CA GLY A 213 -5.44 6.55 -6.80
C GLY A 213 -5.96 7.98 -6.90
N PRO A 214 -7.30 8.14 -6.83
CA PRO A 214 -7.96 9.45 -7.04
C PRO A 214 -8.15 10.25 -5.75
N TYR A 215 -7.91 9.68 -4.55
CA TYR A 215 -8.27 10.28 -3.28
C TYR A 215 -7.07 10.47 -2.37
N ASP A 216 -6.91 11.69 -1.87
CA ASP A 216 -5.91 12.04 -0.87
C ASP A 216 -6.40 11.67 0.54
N TYR A 217 -6.07 10.47 0.98
CA TYR A 217 -6.32 10.02 2.34
C TYR A 217 -5.19 10.40 3.31
N ILE A 218 -4.03 10.83 2.81
CA ILE A 218 -2.86 11.19 3.63
C ILE A 218 -3.09 12.53 4.31
N THR A 219 -3.42 13.57 3.54
CA THR A 219 -3.69 14.90 4.10
C THR A 219 -4.88 14.87 5.07
N ALA A 220 -5.90 14.05 4.78
CA ALA A 220 -7.06 13.90 5.66
C ALA A 220 -6.73 13.31 7.05
N ALA A 221 -5.68 12.48 7.15
CA ALA A 221 -5.26 11.85 8.40
C ALA A 221 -4.16 12.62 9.14
N ARG A 222 -3.53 13.63 8.52
CA ARG A 222 -2.35 14.33 9.05
C ARG A 222 -2.55 14.94 10.43
N ASP A 223 -3.72 15.52 10.68
CA ASP A 223 -4.00 16.26 11.89
C ASP A 223 -4.73 15.39 12.95
N SER A 224 -4.64 14.05 12.83
CA SER A 224 -5.26 13.13 13.79
C SER A 224 -4.27 12.68 14.86
N PHE A 225 -4.78 12.35 16.05
CA PHE A 225 -3.97 11.82 17.15
C PHE A 225 -3.40 10.42 16.88
N ASP A 226 -3.94 9.71 15.89
CA ASP A 226 -3.59 8.33 15.57
C ASP A 226 -2.37 8.23 14.65
N ALA A 227 -1.99 9.35 14.01
CA ALA A 227 -0.90 9.42 13.04
C ALA A 227 0.33 10.12 13.63
N PRO A 228 1.56 9.73 13.22
CA PRO A 228 2.75 10.49 13.57
C PRO A 228 2.74 11.85 12.87
N ASP A 229 3.26 12.87 13.55
CA ASP A 229 3.47 14.20 12.96
C ASP A 229 4.62 14.14 11.96
N PRO A 230 4.44 14.59 10.71
CA PRO A 230 5.51 14.69 9.74
C PRO A 230 6.55 15.73 10.17
N ARG A 231 7.84 15.40 10.04
CA ARG A 231 8.94 16.35 10.36
C ARG A 231 9.04 17.49 9.34
N HIS A 232 8.60 17.24 8.12
CA HIS A 232 8.71 18.16 7.01
C HIS A 232 7.33 18.49 6.41
N PRO A 233 7.10 19.73 5.94
CA PRO A 233 5.91 20.07 5.19
C PRO A 233 5.87 19.26 3.89
N PHE A 234 4.70 18.67 3.58
CA PHE A 234 4.51 17.92 2.36
C PHE A 234 3.27 18.38 1.60
N ALA A 235 3.26 18.11 0.30
CA ALA A 235 2.10 18.29 -0.57
C ALA A 235 1.83 17.01 -1.35
N VAL A 236 0.56 16.58 -1.37
CA VAL A 236 0.14 15.34 -2.05
C VAL A 236 -0.37 15.65 -3.45
N THR A 237 0.09 14.87 -4.41
CA THR A 237 -0.41 14.82 -5.79
C THR A 237 -0.99 13.42 -6.00
N THR A 238 -2.29 13.31 -6.22
CA THR A 238 -2.94 12.03 -6.53
C THR A 238 -2.87 11.74 -8.03
N MET A 239 -2.61 10.49 -8.39
CA MET A 239 -2.62 10.04 -9.78
C MET A 239 -3.19 8.63 -9.89
N VAL A 240 -4.22 8.47 -10.71
CA VAL A 240 -4.78 7.14 -11.00
C VAL A 240 -3.77 6.31 -11.80
N LYS A 241 -3.49 5.10 -11.34
CA LYS A 241 -2.49 4.18 -11.89
C LYS A 241 -1.07 4.76 -11.86
N ALA A 242 -0.73 5.46 -10.78
CA ALA A 242 0.63 5.96 -10.57
C ALA A 242 1.64 4.81 -10.44
N ASP A 243 1.22 3.66 -9.90
CA ASP A 243 1.99 2.42 -9.82
C ASP A 243 2.50 1.91 -11.18
N MET A 244 1.81 2.25 -12.27
CA MET A 244 2.23 1.93 -13.64
C MET A 244 3.07 3.04 -14.32
N ARG A 245 3.02 4.26 -13.81
CA ARG A 245 3.52 5.46 -14.50
C ARG A 245 4.68 6.14 -13.82
N CYS A 246 4.72 6.13 -12.47
CA CYS A 246 5.72 6.80 -11.65
C CYS A 246 6.65 5.78 -11.01
N ALA A 247 7.94 5.94 -11.19
CA ALA A 247 8.93 4.94 -10.77
C ALA A 247 8.98 4.79 -9.24
N VAL A 248 8.86 5.89 -8.48
CA VAL A 248 8.83 5.82 -7.01
C VAL A 248 7.57 5.13 -6.48
N VAL A 249 6.40 5.35 -7.13
CA VAL A 249 5.15 4.68 -6.75
C VAL A 249 5.21 3.19 -7.07
N SER A 250 5.75 2.84 -8.24
CA SER A 250 5.99 1.45 -8.63
C SER A 250 6.92 0.73 -7.65
N ALA A 251 7.98 1.41 -7.17
CA ALA A 251 8.88 0.86 -6.15
C ALA A 251 8.17 0.63 -4.81
N ALA A 252 7.38 1.60 -4.34
CA ALA A 252 6.54 1.49 -3.14
C ALA A 252 5.56 0.31 -3.26
N SER A 253 4.91 0.15 -4.41
CA SER A 253 3.97 -0.95 -4.73
C SER A 253 4.63 -2.33 -4.60
N VAL A 254 5.81 -2.51 -5.20
CA VAL A 254 6.53 -3.79 -5.14
C VAL A 254 6.94 -4.12 -3.72
N VAL A 255 7.54 -3.17 -2.99
CA VAL A 255 8.05 -3.43 -1.64
C VAL A 255 6.93 -3.67 -0.65
N SER A 256 5.85 -2.86 -0.68
CA SER A 256 4.69 -3.05 0.20
C SER A 256 3.99 -4.39 -0.05
N LYS A 257 3.88 -4.80 -1.33
CA LYS A 257 3.28 -6.07 -1.72
C LYS A 257 4.08 -7.26 -1.19
N VAL A 258 5.40 -7.26 -1.35
CA VAL A 258 6.26 -8.34 -0.83
C VAL A 258 6.19 -8.39 0.69
N THR A 259 6.27 -7.25 1.35
CA THR A 259 6.20 -7.15 2.82
C THR A 259 4.88 -7.69 3.36
N ARG A 260 3.75 -7.29 2.77
CA ARG A 260 2.44 -7.76 3.23
C ARG A 260 2.20 -9.24 2.93
N ASP A 261 2.60 -9.71 1.75
CA ASP A 261 2.42 -11.12 1.40
C ASP A 261 3.21 -12.02 2.34
N ALA A 262 4.45 -11.65 2.69
CA ALA A 262 5.27 -12.37 3.69
C ALA A 262 4.61 -12.37 5.08
N LEU A 263 4.08 -11.21 5.54
CA LEU A 263 3.36 -11.15 6.81
C LEU A 263 2.15 -12.10 6.82
N MET A 264 1.36 -12.15 5.75
CA MET A 264 0.19 -13.02 5.68
C MET A 264 0.58 -14.51 5.64
N ASP A 265 1.73 -14.85 5.06
CA ASP A 265 2.29 -16.20 5.08
C ASP A 265 2.74 -16.60 6.50
N ASP A 266 3.39 -15.69 7.22
CA ASP A 266 3.82 -15.92 8.59
C ASP A 266 2.61 -16.06 9.55
N LEU A 267 1.60 -15.20 9.40
CA LEU A 267 0.35 -15.32 10.12
C LEU A 267 -0.36 -16.66 9.87
N SER A 268 -0.41 -17.10 8.61
CA SER A 268 -1.03 -18.39 8.26
C SER A 268 -0.34 -19.58 8.95
N ARG A 269 0.94 -19.46 9.20
CA ARG A 269 1.77 -20.50 9.84
C ARG A 269 1.84 -20.37 11.38
N SER A 270 1.46 -19.23 11.94
CA SER A 270 1.63 -18.94 13.37
C SER A 270 0.72 -19.77 14.25
N ASP A 271 -0.44 -20.21 13.75
CA ASP A 271 -1.41 -21.03 14.45
C ASP A 271 -2.09 -22.02 13.49
N PRO A 272 -2.10 -23.34 13.78
CA PRO A 272 -2.78 -24.33 12.94
C PRO A 272 -4.28 -24.07 12.73
N SER A 273 -4.95 -23.34 13.62
CA SER A 273 -6.36 -22.95 13.49
C SER A 273 -6.60 -21.98 12.33
N TYR A 274 -5.57 -21.34 11.81
CA TYR A 274 -5.66 -20.42 10.67
C TYR A 274 -5.59 -21.11 9.31
N ALA A 275 -5.12 -22.37 9.25
CA ALA A 275 -5.00 -23.13 8.01
C ALA A 275 -6.29 -23.19 7.16
N PRO A 276 -7.51 -23.34 7.75
CA PRO A 276 -8.74 -23.34 6.97
C PRO A 276 -9.00 -22.06 6.17
N TYR A 277 -8.51 -20.91 6.61
CA TYR A 277 -8.74 -19.61 5.95
C TYR A 277 -7.83 -19.39 4.74
N ARG A 278 -6.81 -20.24 4.53
CA ARG A 278 -5.95 -20.28 3.34
C ARG A 278 -5.20 -18.96 3.05
N TRP A 279 -4.76 -18.25 4.10
CA TRP A 279 -4.08 -16.95 3.94
C TRP A 279 -2.77 -17.04 3.18
N GLU A 280 -2.09 -18.18 3.20
CA GLU A 280 -0.89 -18.45 2.40
C GLU A 280 -1.15 -18.30 0.89
N SER A 281 -2.39 -18.53 0.43
CA SER A 281 -2.75 -18.40 -0.99
C SER A 281 -3.54 -17.14 -1.30
N ASN A 282 -4.50 -16.76 -0.44
CA ASN A 282 -5.38 -15.63 -0.69
C ASN A 282 -4.94 -14.31 -0.04
N LYS A 283 -3.90 -14.33 0.80
CA LYS A 283 -3.33 -13.14 1.49
C LYS A 283 -4.39 -12.32 2.26
N GLY A 284 -5.41 -13.01 2.78
CA GLY A 284 -6.53 -12.41 3.51
C GLY A 284 -7.65 -11.85 2.64
N TYR A 285 -7.55 -11.91 1.31
CA TYR A 285 -8.63 -11.47 0.42
C TYR A 285 -9.79 -12.46 0.39
N GLY A 286 -10.97 -11.97 0.06
CA GLY A 286 -12.24 -12.71 0.10
C GLY A 286 -12.40 -13.71 -1.05
N SER A 287 -11.50 -14.71 -1.16
CA SER A 287 -11.68 -15.87 -2.04
C SER A 287 -12.87 -16.73 -1.59
N ALA A 288 -13.40 -17.56 -2.47
CA ALA A 288 -14.49 -18.46 -2.13
C ALA A 288 -14.15 -19.35 -0.91
N ALA A 289 -12.94 -19.93 -0.90
CA ALA A 289 -12.47 -20.76 0.22
C ALA A 289 -12.33 -19.97 1.53
N HIS A 290 -11.92 -18.70 1.47
CA HIS A 290 -11.81 -17.85 2.66
C HIS A 290 -13.20 -17.52 3.24
N ARG A 291 -14.16 -17.12 2.39
CA ARG A 291 -15.54 -16.85 2.81
C ARG A 291 -16.24 -18.08 3.36
N GLU A 292 -16.05 -19.24 2.73
CA GLU A 292 -16.57 -20.52 3.22
C GLU A 292 -16.00 -20.87 4.62
N ALA A 293 -14.69 -20.67 4.83
CA ALA A 293 -14.07 -20.88 6.13
C ALA A 293 -14.66 -19.95 7.19
N ILE A 294 -14.85 -18.66 6.88
CA ILE A 294 -15.47 -17.69 7.78
C ILE A 294 -16.92 -18.10 8.11
N ALA A 295 -17.71 -18.48 7.12
CA ALA A 295 -19.10 -18.90 7.32
C ALA A 295 -19.22 -20.15 8.21
N ARG A 296 -18.26 -21.08 8.12
CA ARG A 296 -18.26 -22.35 8.86
C ARG A 296 -17.64 -22.23 10.24
N LEU A 297 -16.55 -21.46 10.39
CA LEU A 297 -15.73 -21.45 11.61
C LEU A 297 -15.83 -20.12 12.37
N GLY A 298 -16.45 -19.10 11.79
CA GLY A 298 -16.44 -17.74 12.29
C GLY A 298 -15.17 -16.97 11.92
N PRO A 299 -15.11 -15.67 12.23
CA PRO A 299 -13.91 -14.86 12.07
C PRO A 299 -12.90 -15.13 13.18
N THR A 300 -11.63 -14.96 12.89
CA THR A 300 -10.53 -14.92 13.87
C THR A 300 -10.29 -13.49 14.35
N SER A 301 -9.39 -13.29 15.32
CA SER A 301 -8.94 -11.97 15.79
C SER A 301 -8.22 -11.13 14.72
N TRP A 302 -7.87 -11.71 13.58
CA TRP A 302 -7.23 -11.02 12.46
C TRP A 302 -8.21 -10.53 11.39
N HIS A 303 -9.50 -10.91 11.48
CA HIS A 303 -10.52 -10.44 10.55
C HIS A 303 -10.99 -9.03 10.86
N ARG A 304 -11.42 -8.31 9.83
CA ARG A 304 -12.02 -6.97 9.92
C ARG A 304 -13.51 -7.13 10.18
N THR A 305 -13.87 -7.14 11.46
CA THR A 305 -15.22 -7.53 11.89
C THR A 305 -16.30 -6.51 11.55
N SER A 306 -15.93 -5.26 11.30
CA SER A 306 -16.84 -4.21 10.79
C SER A 306 -17.25 -4.40 9.31
N TRP A 307 -16.65 -5.36 8.62
CA TRP A 307 -16.90 -5.62 7.20
C TRP A 307 -17.90 -6.76 6.99
N HIS A 308 -18.54 -6.80 5.80
CA HIS A 308 -19.34 -7.96 5.40
C HIS A 308 -18.43 -9.15 5.07
N LEU A 309 -18.28 -10.04 6.04
CA LEU A 309 -17.32 -11.15 5.94
C LEU A 309 -17.87 -12.35 5.18
N ALA A 310 -19.18 -12.58 5.21
CA ALA A 310 -19.87 -13.72 4.60
C ALA A 310 -20.98 -13.28 3.65
#